data_efe8ed2d2d4fa54d463917cbe2ca2e52
#
_entry.id   efe8ed2d2d4fa54d463917cbe2ca2e52
#
_cell.length_a   1.000
_cell.length_b   1.000
_cell.length_c   1.000
_cell.angle_alpha   90.00
_cell.angle_beta   90.00
_cell.angle_gamma   90.00
#
_symmetry.space_group_name_H-M   'P 1'
#
loop_
_entity.id
_entity.type
_entity.pdbx_description
1 polymer ?
#
loop_
_entity_poly.entity_id
_entity_poly.type
_entity_poly.pdbx_seq_one_letter_code
_entity_poly.pdbx_strand_id
1 'polypeptide(L)'
;MRHHGKILTAGLLAAVLWSGAAGAETILSRGNGGQPETLDVHKSVGIPESWIELDLFEGLLSPGPKGELVPGAAESWTVSDDGKTYTFKLRADGKWSDGTPVTAGDFVFAWKRFLDPKTASPYGYFIDQVVNAKDIRLGTKPADTLGVKAVDDRTLEVTLVGPTPYFLATLTHHATFPLSRANLEKFGDDWVKPGHMVSNGAYMLADAVPQSHVKLAKNPEFHAAADVKIDTVNYFVTEDVDGELQRFKAGELDYTYTLPNQQIPDLQKTMADEVRIVPYIGTYYYTVNLTHEPWKSHPELRHALSLAIDRDVMVGKITQGGELPAYTFVPPGMSNFAAWTPKEAGETQAQRDAEAKELFAKAGYGPDKPLSVEISYNTSENHKKIAVAIGAMWKQKLGVDTTLTNLEWGTMQSALRKKEYKDIGRTSWIGDFDDPSNFLDLFRSTAGEQNYPGYASPDYDKLMDAAVVEADLAKRGQTLAQAEQLFLADQAIIPIYYYTSKRMLSTKVKGWQDNVLDNHLSRWLTVER
;
A
#
# COMPACT_ATOMS: atom_id res chain seq x y z
N MET A 1 -84.94 22.51 47.22
CA MET A 1 -83.86 21.51 47.27
C MET A 1 -82.93 21.83 46.16
N ARG A 2 -81.70 22.20 46.46
CA ARG A 2 -80.74 22.77 45.52
C ARG A 2 -79.76 21.65 45.07
N HIS A 3 -79.66 21.39 43.73
CA HIS A 3 -78.67 20.54 43.17
C HIS A 3 -77.42 21.35 42.79
N HIS A 4 -76.27 20.95 43.33
CA HIS A 4 -74.95 21.47 42.94
C HIS A 4 -74.36 20.59 41.86
N GLY A 5 -74.20 21.14 40.69
CA GLY A 5 -73.42 20.50 39.57
C GLY A 5 -71.95 20.84 39.77
N LYS A 6 -71.10 19.80 39.79
CA LYS A 6 -69.63 19.91 39.72
C LYS A 6 -69.17 19.88 38.28
N ILE A 7 -68.52 20.95 37.84
CA ILE A 7 -67.81 21.00 36.50
C ILE A 7 -66.44 20.40 36.71
N LEU A 8 -66.14 19.31 36.04
CA LEU A 8 -64.79 18.77 35.85
C LEU A 8 -64.14 19.43 34.65
N THR A 9 -63.09 20.19 34.87
CA THR A 9 -62.20 20.71 33.81
C THR A 9 -61.13 19.65 33.49
N ALA A 10 -61.25 19.05 32.31
CA ALA A 10 -60.22 18.14 31.78
C ALA A 10 -59.09 18.97 31.12
N GLY A 11 -57.94 19.03 31.76
CA GLY A 11 -56.73 19.61 31.18
C GLY A 11 -56.07 18.63 30.17
N LEU A 12 -56.09 18.98 28.89
CA LEU A 12 -55.29 18.29 27.87
C LEU A 12 -53.83 18.67 28.03
N LEU A 13 -52.99 17.76 28.51
CA LEU A 13 -51.52 17.84 28.34
C LEU A 13 -51.19 17.44 26.90
N ALA A 14 -50.82 18.40 26.05
CA ALA A 14 -50.21 18.14 24.76
C ALA A 14 -48.74 17.75 24.97
N ALA A 15 -48.45 16.45 24.94
CA ALA A 15 -47.08 15.95 24.85
C ALA A 15 -46.56 16.20 23.42
N VAL A 16 -45.71 17.20 23.25
CA VAL A 16 -44.96 17.42 22.01
C VAL A 16 -43.89 16.34 21.97
N LEU A 17 -44.16 15.27 21.21
CA LEU A 17 -43.16 14.29 20.79
C LEU A 17 -42.25 14.99 19.78
N TRP A 18 -41.11 15.43 20.22
CA TRP A 18 -40.00 15.77 19.34
C TRP A 18 -39.44 14.44 18.80
N SER A 19 -40.03 13.95 17.72
CA SER A 19 -39.40 12.95 16.89
C SER A 19 -38.25 13.65 16.18
N GLY A 20 -37.06 13.61 16.77
CA GLY A 20 -35.83 13.86 16.05
C GLY A 20 -35.82 12.87 14.89
N ALA A 21 -35.92 13.36 13.66
CA ALA A 21 -35.64 12.54 12.49
C ALA A 21 -34.20 12.05 12.63
N ALA A 22 -34.02 10.80 13.07
CA ALA A 22 -32.75 10.10 12.89
C ALA A 22 -32.54 10.11 11.37
N GLY A 23 -31.58 10.91 10.90
CA GLY A 23 -31.17 10.87 9.50
C GLY A 23 -30.84 9.42 9.13
N ALA A 24 -31.18 9.00 7.92
CA ALA A 24 -30.81 7.66 7.46
C ALA A 24 -29.27 7.53 7.55
N GLU A 25 -28.77 6.40 8.08
CA GLU A 25 -27.36 6.07 8.18
C GLU A 25 -26.70 6.19 6.80
N THR A 26 -25.62 6.96 6.71
CA THR A 26 -24.87 7.10 5.45
C THR A 26 -23.81 6.01 5.38
N ILE A 27 -23.97 5.10 4.42
CA ILE A 27 -23.11 3.93 4.25
C ILE A 27 -22.29 4.07 2.97
N LEU A 28 -20.98 3.84 3.05
CA LEU A 28 -20.10 3.67 1.91
C LEU A 28 -19.75 2.18 1.78
N SER A 29 -20.05 1.60 0.61
CA SER A 29 -19.75 0.20 0.31
C SER A 29 -18.70 0.11 -0.79
N ARG A 30 -17.58 -0.56 -0.52
CA ARG A 30 -16.46 -0.61 -1.47
C ARG A 30 -15.85 -1.99 -1.59
N GLY A 31 -15.31 -2.29 -2.76
CA GLY A 31 -14.44 -3.43 -2.96
C GLY A 31 -13.07 -3.21 -2.31
N ASN A 32 -12.48 -4.28 -1.81
CA ASN A 32 -11.18 -4.27 -1.13
C ASN A 32 -10.16 -5.25 -1.75
N GLY A 33 -10.52 -5.95 -2.83
CA GLY A 33 -9.67 -6.99 -3.41
C GLY A 33 -9.56 -8.20 -2.48
N GLY A 34 -8.34 -8.55 -2.06
CA GLY A 34 -8.08 -9.70 -1.20
C GLY A 34 -8.52 -9.53 0.25
N GLN A 35 -8.61 -10.65 0.95
CA GLN A 35 -8.79 -10.68 2.40
C GLN A 35 -7.56 -10.05 3.09
N PRO A 36 -7.73 -9.04 3.96
CA PRO A 36 -6.63 -8.55 4.79
C PRO A 36 -6.01 -9.67 5.62
N GLU A 37 -4.68 -9.76 5.62
CA GLU A 37 -3.95 -10.76 6.42
C GLU A 37 -4.03 -10.41 7.92
N THR A 38 -3.92 -9.13 8.23
CA THR A 38 -4.00 -8.58 9.58
C THR A 38 -4.40 -7.10 9.53
N LEU A 39 -4.85 -6.54 10.65
CA LEU A 39 -5.02 -5.10 10.85
C LEU A 39 -4.03 -4.57 11.90
N ASP A 40 -2.94 -5.29 12.16
CA ASP A 40 -1.81 -4.81 12.95
C ASP A 40 -0.91 -3.96 12.06
N VAL A 41 -0.98 -2.65 12.19
CA VAL A 41 -0.25 -1.65 11.38
C VAL A 41 1.27 -1.89 11.30
N HIS A 42 1.85 -2.66 12.21
CA HIS A 42 3.27 -3.03 12.18
C HIS A 42 3.55 -4.38 11.50
N LYS A 43 2.51 -5.17 11.21
CA LYS A 43 2.63 -6.51 10.61
C LYS A 43 1.97 -6.59 9.23
N SER A 44 1.11 -5.64 8.90
CA SER A 44 0.39 -5.58 7.62
C SER A 44 1.29 -5.18 6.45
N VAL A 45 0.96 -5.72 5.27
CA VAL A 45 1.60 -5.38 3.99
C VAL A 45 0.55 -5.50 2.90
N GLY A 46 0.29 -4.43 2.19
CA GLY A 46 -0.59 -4.48 1.04
C GLY A 46 -1.70 -3.43 1.07
N ILE A 47 -2.25 -3.20 -0.09
CA ILE A 47 -3.31 -2.21 -0.29
C ILE A 47 -4.61 -2.58 0.44
N PRO A 48 -5.04 -3.88 0.48
CA PRO A 48 -6.26 -4.25 1.19
C PRO A 48 -6.24 -3.92 2.68
N GLU A 49 -5.08 -4.02 3.33
CA GLU A 49 -4.86 -3.67 4.73
C GLU A 49 -4.75 -2.16 4.91
N SER A 50 -3.89 -1.53 4.10
CA SER A 50 -3.54 -0.11 4.21
C SER A 50 -4.76 0.80 4.13
N TRP A 51 -5.69 0.57 3.19
CA TRP A 51 -6.89 1.42 3.08
C TRP A 51 -7.79 1.36 4.31
N ILE A 52 -7.90 0.20 4.96
CA ILE A 52 -8.67 0.04 6.20
C ILE A 52 -7.94 0.73 7.36
N GLU A 53 -6.63 0.55 7.44
CA GLU A 53 -5.80 1.12 8.51
C GLU A 53 -5.71 2.65 8.44
N LEU A 54 -5.72 3.24 7.24
CA LEU A 54 -5.79 4.68 7.04
C LEU A 54 -7.12 5.30 7.49
N ASP A 55 -8.21 4.55 7.52
CA ASP A 55 -9.48 4.99 8.08
C ASP A 55 -9.57 4.76 9.59
N LEU A 56 -8.92 3.69 10.11
CA LEU A 56 -8.89 3.34 11.54
C LEU A 56 -7.94 4.22 12.35
N PHE A 57 -6.79 4.60 11.76
CA PHE A 57 -5.73 5.30 12.48
C PHE A 57 -5.33 6.60 11.77
N GLU A 58 -4.73 7.50 12.53
CA GLU A 58 -4.15 8.74 12.02
C GLU A 58 -2.71 8.90 12.52
N GLY A 59 -1.76 9.12 11.59
CA GLY A 59 -0.37 9.41 11.88
C GLY A 59 -0.12 10.84 12.36
N LEU A 60 1.15 11.21 12.54
CA LEU A 60 1.52 12.61 12.79
C LEU A 60 1.02 13.52 11.66
N LEU A 61 1.17 13.08 10.42
CA LEU A 61 0.56 13.69 9.23
C LEU A 61 -0.44 12.70 8.62
N SER A 62 -1.28 13.21 7.73
CA SER A 62 -2.28 12.43 7.00
C SER A 62 -2.30 12.81 5.53
N PRO A 63 -2.69 11.88 4.62
CA PRO A 63 -2.97 12.23 3.24
C PRO A 63 -4.24 13.11 3.16
N GLY A 64 -4.13 14.24 2.47
CA GLY A 64 -5.29 15.04 2.08
C GLY A 64 -6.03 14.43 0.87
N PRO A 65 -7.16 15.03 0.45
CA PRO A 65 -7.98 14.49 -0.64
C PRO A 65 -7.26 14.35 -1.98
N LYS A 66 -6.25 15.18 -2.25
CA LYS A 66 -5.43 15.17 -3.47
C LYS A 66 -4.09 14.44 -3.29
N GLY A 67 -3.90 13.75 -2.16
CA GLY A 67 -2.63 13.12 -1.80
C GLY A 67 -1.59 14.08 -1.20
N GLU A 68 -1.94 15.36 -0.99
CA GLU A 68 -1.08 16.33 -0.30
C GLU A 68 -0.92 15.99 1.18
N LEU A 69 0.18 16.44 1.79
CA LEU A 69 0.42 16.26 3.21
C LEU A 69 -0.40 17.27 4.02
N VAL A 70 -1.24 16.78 4.92
CA VAL A 70 -2.01 17.62 5.85
C VAL A 70 -1.69 17.25 7.30
N PRO A 71 -1.90 18.18 8.26
CA PRO A 71 -1.82 17.87 9.67
C PRO A 71 -2.73 16.68 10.05
N GLY A 72 -2.19 15.71 10.77
CA GLY A 72 -2.91 14.59 11.35
C GLY A 72 -3.04 14.73 12.86
N ALA A 73 -2.55 13.76 13.63
CA ALA A 73 -2.45 13.83 15.09
C ALA A 73 -1.53 14.96 15.57
N ALA A 74 -0.57 15.39 14.75
CA ALA A 74 0.18 16.63 14.97
C ALA A 74 -0.55 17.80 14.31
N GLU A 75 -0.79 18.88 15.04
CA GLU A 75 -1.37 20.12 14.51
C GLU A 75 -0.33 21.00 13.81
N SER A 76 0.96 20.86 14.17
CA SER A 76 2.07 21.60 13.58
C SER A 76 3.41 20.92 13.88
N TRP A 77 4.46 21.34 13.14
CA TRP A 77 5.83 20.91 13.39
C TRP A 77 6.84 21.97 12.98
N THR A 78 8.05 21.88 13.53
CA THR A 78 9.22 22.67 13.15
C THR A 78 10.38 21.77 12.80
N VAL A 79 11.29 22.27 11.96
CA VAL A 79 12.50 21.57 11.52
C VAL A 79 13.70 22.43 11.89
N SER A 80 14.76 21.82 12.42
CA SER A 80 16.02 22.50 12.71
C SER A 80 16.71 22.97 11.43
N ASP A 81 17.60 23.96 11.53
CA ASP A 81 18.33 24.57 10.38
C ASP A 81 19.16 23.54 9.59
N ASP A 82 19.64 22.49 10.27
CA ASP A 82 20.40 21.39 9.64
C ASP A 82 19.50 20.30 9.02
N GLY A 83 18.18 20.47 9.09
CA GLY A 83 17.20 19.53 8.53
C GLY A 83 17.08 18.18 9.23
N LYS A 84 17.67 18.02 10.44
CA LYS A 84 17.76 16.72 11.10
C LYS A 84 16.82 16.53 12.28
N THR A 85 16.39 17.60 12.94
CA THR A 85 15.51 17.50 14.11
C THR A 85 14.14 18.06 13.79
N TYR A 86 13.14 17.23 13.96
CA TYR A 86 11.73 17.57 13.81
C TYR A 86 11.07 17.61 15.17
N THR A 87 10.34 18.70 15.47
CA THR A 87 9.54 18.83 16.70
C THR A 87 8.08 18.97 16.32
N PHE A 88 7.29 17.95 16.66
CA PHE A 88 5.85 17.89 16.38
C PHE A 88 5.05 18.33 17.61
N LYS A 89 4.01 19.15 17.40
CA LYS A 89 3.02 19.50 18.39
C LYS A 89 1.75 18.71 18.14
N LEU A 90 1.39 17.83 19.09
CA LEU A 90 0.17 17.03 18.99
C LEU A 90 -1.06 17.86 19.36
N ARG A 91 -2.20 17.53 18.75
CA ARG A 91 -3.49 18.14 19.01
C ARG A 91 -3.88 18.01 20.48
N ALA A 92 -4.45 19.07 21.05
CA ALA A 92 -4.96 19.04 22.41
C ALA A 92 -6.22 18.17 22.57
N ASP A 93 -7.00 18.05 21.51
CA ASP A 93 -8.26 17.31 21.42
C ASP A 93 -8.10 15.93 20.77
N GLY A 94 -6.87 15.51 20.46
CA GLY A 94 -6.57 14.18 19.93
C GLY A 94 -6.88 13.09 20.94
N LYS A 95 -7.77 12.15 20.57
CA LYS A 95 -8.23 11.08 21.45
C LYS A 95 -8.24 9.73 20.73
N TRP A 96 -8.06 8.70 21.51
CA TRP A 96 -8.40 7.34 21.16
C TRP A 96 -9.92 7.14 21.16
N SER A 97 -10.42 6.13 20.48
CA SER A 97 -11.86 5.83 20.40
C SER A 97 -12.50 5.41 21.74
N ASP A 98 -11.69 5.11 22.74
CA ASP A 98 -12.15 4.89 24.12
C ASP A 98 -12.20 6.18 24.96
N GLY A 99 -11.92 7.35 24.36
CA GLY A 99 -11.94 8.66 24.99
C GLY A 99 -10.64 9.06 25.69
N THR A 100 -9.65 8.18 25.78
CA THR A 100 -8.34 8.52 26.36
C THR A 100 -7.51 9.39 25.41
N PRO A 101 -6.65 10.31 25.91
CA PRO A 101 -5.87 11.19 25.05
C PRO A 101 -4.81 10.43 24.25
N VAL A 102 -4.57 10.85 23.00
CA VAL A 102 -3.40 10.45 22.20
C VAL A 102 -2.21 11.29 22.64
N THR A 103 -1.10 10.64 23.00
CA THR A 103 0.09 11.29 23.53
C THR A 103 1.34 11.04 22.70
N ALA A 104 2.37 11.87 22.87
CA ALA A 104 3.69 11.63 22.30
C ALA A 104 4.30 10.31 22.78
N GLY A 105 3.94 9.85 23.98
CA GLY A 105 4.33 8.57 24.53
C GLY A 105 3.80 7.38 23.71
N ASP A 106 2.62 7.50 23.09
CA ASP A 106 2.03 6.45 22.23
C ASP A 106 2.83 6.28 20.94
N PHE A 107 3.31 7.36 20.34
CA PHE A 107 4.22 7.32 19.19
C PHE A 107 5.56 6.70 19.54
N VAL A 108 6.18 7.10 20.66
CA VAL A 108 7.45 6.51 21.12
C VAL A 108 7.28 5.01 21.37
N PHE A 109 6.19 4.60 22.00
CA PHE A 109 5.87 3.19 22.23
C PHE A 109 5.68 2.43 20.90
N ALA A 110 4.88 2.98 19.99
CA ALA A 110 4.60 2.38 18.70
C ALA A 110 5.88 2.19 17.87
N TRP A 111 6.73 3.22 17.76
CA TRP A 111 7.96 3.13 16.96
C TRP A 111 9.00 2.18 17.57
N LYS A 112 9.08 2.07 18.90
CA LYS A 112 9.91 1.06 19.56
C LYS A 112 9.41 -0.36 19.26
N ARG A 113 8.08 -0.59 19.30
CA ARG A 113 7.47 -1.86 18.92
C ARG A 113 7.71 -2.18 17.43
N PHE A 114 7.54 -1.18 16.56
CA PHE A 114 7.75 -1.30 15.13
C PHE A 114 9.15 -1.80 14.77
N LEU A 115 10.16 -1.32 15.49
CA LEU A 115 11.56 -1.68 15.29
C LEU A 115 12.03 -2.89 16.13
N ASP A 116 11.20 -3.42 17.04
CA ASP A 116 11.58 -4.59 17.82
C ASP A 116 11.71 -5.81 16.90
N PRO A 117 12.87 -6.50 16.87
CA PRO A 117 13.04 -7.74 16.10
C PRO A 117 11.98 -8.80 16.38
N LYS A 118 11.38 -8.80 17.58
CA LYS A 118 10.29 -9.73 17.95
C LYS A 118 8.97 -9.41 17.25
N THR A 119 8.73 -8.15 16.91
CA THR A 119 7.56 -7.75 16.11
C THR A 119 7.70 -8.25 14.68
N ALA A 120 8.94 -8.39 14.19
CA ALA A 120 9.27 -8.84 12.85
C ALA A 120 8.50 -8.06 11.77
N SER A 121 8.47 -6.72 11.92
CA SER A 121 7.74 -5.87 10.99
C SER A 121 8.33 -5.95 9.58
N PRO A 122 7.51 -6.26 8.55
CA PRO A 122 7.96 -6.24 7.16
C PRO A 122 8.43 -4.87 6.69
N TYR A 123 7.90 -3.79 7.29
CA TYR A 123 8.26 -2.40 7.02
C TYR A 123 9.33 -1.85 7.97
N GLY A 124 9.98 -2.67 8.81
CA GLY A 124 10.93 -2.19 9.82
C GLY A 124 12.01 -1.25 9.28
N TYR A 125 12.39 -1.36 8.00
CA TYR A 125 13.36 -0.49 7.32
C TYR A 125 12.83 0.92 7.03
N PHE A 126 11.52 1.14 7.08
CA PHE A 126 10.80 2.32 6.58
C PHE A 126 11.19 3.63 7.29
N ILE A 127 11.70 3.54 8.52
CA ILE A 127 12.21 4.67 9.29
C ILE A 127 13.70 4.52 9.63
N ASP A 128 14.49 3.80 8.83
CA ASP A 128 15.94 3.65 9.03
C ASP A 128 16.71 4.99 9.03
N GLN A 129 16.10 6.06 8.49
CA GLN A 129 16.60 7.44 8.58
C GLN A 129 16.53 8.04 9.99
N VAL A 130 15.75 7.49 10.92
CA VAL A 130 15.74 7.91 12.32
C VAL A 130 16.99 7.38 13.03
N VAL A 131 17.63 8.22 13.84
CA VAL A 131 18.88 7.85 14.58
C VAL A 131 18.69 6.52 15.32
N ASN A 132 19.61 5.59 15.09
CA ASN A 132 19.64 4.22 15.62
C ASN A 132 18.51 3.27 15.19
N ALA A 133 17.54 3.68 14.36
CA ALA A 133 16.43 2.81 13.96
C ALA A 133 16.93 1.52 13.29
N LYS A 134 17.84 1.63 12.30
CA LYS A 134 18.45 0.47 11.61
C LYS A 134 19.14 -0.49 12.58
N ASP A 135 19.95 0.05 13.52
CA ASP A 135 20.70 -0.77 14.48
C ASP A 135 19.77 -1.49 15.48
N ILE A 136 18.68 -0.83 15.90
CA ILE A 136 17.66 -1.41 16.78
C ILE A 136 16.95 -2.54 16.05
N ARG A 137 16.50 -2.30 14.84
CA ARG A 137 15.82 -3.29 14.01
C ARG A 137 16.68 -4.54 13.74
N LEU A 138 17.99 -4.34 13.56
CA LEU A 138 18.96 -5.43 13.39
C LEU A 138 19.39 -6.08 14.72
N GLY A 139 18.84 -5.62 15.86
CA GLY A 139 19.14 -6.17 17.18
C GLY A 139 20.52 -5.80 17.73
N THR A 140 21.21 -4.81 17.15
CA THR A 140 22.56 -4.40 17.56
C THR A 140 22.58 -3.27 18.58
N LYS A 141 21.45 -2.55 18.74
CA LYS A 141 21.27 -1.52 19.77
C LYS A 141 19.94 -1.69 20.53
N PRO A 142 19.88 -1.24 21.80
CA PRO A 142 18.65 -1.27 22.57
C PRO A 142 17.64 -0.20 22.08
N ALA A 143 16.34 -0.53 22.16
CA ALA A 143 15.25 0.34 21.70
C ALA A 143 15.22 1.74 22.35
N ASP A 144 15.75 1.88 23.56
CA ASP A 144 15.80 3.17 24.28
C ASP A 144 16.79 4.18 23.67
N THR A 145 17.62 3.75 22.74
CA THR A 145 18.54 4.63 22.00
C THR A 145 17.94 5.23 20.73
N LEU A 146 16.68 4.91 20.41
CA LEU A 146 15.98 5.43 19.23
C LEU A 146 15.93 6.97 19.29
N GLY A 147 16.22 7.61 18.15
CA GLY A 147 16.15 9.06 17.97
C GLY A 147 14.73 9.63 18.00
N VAL A 148 13.87 9.14 18.90
CA VAL A 148 12.52 9.65 19.13
C VAL A 148 12.28 9.87 20.62
N LYS A 149 11.67 11.01 20.99
CA LYS A 149 11.48 11.37 22.40
C LYS A 149 10.16 12.11 22.60
N ALA A 150 9.37 11.68 23.56
CA ALA A 150 8.31 12.48 24.13
C ALA A 150 8.94 13.52 25.08
N VAL A 151 8.92 14.79 24.69
CA VAL A 151 9.40 15.91 25.52
C VAL A 151 8.40 16.19 26.64
N ASP A 152 7.12 16.14 26.29
CA ASP A 152 5.95 16.14 27.15
C ASP A 152 4.84 15.34 26.45
N ASP A 153 3.62 15.27 27.02
CA ASP A 153 2.51 14.48 26.46
C ASP A 153 2.10 14.94 25.04
N ARG A 154 2.40 16.19 24.66
CA ARG A 154 1.99 16.79 23.39
C ARG A 154 3.15 17.23 22.49
N THR A 155 4.37 16.94 22.87
CA THR A 155 5.56 17.32 22.10
C THR A 155 6.41 16.11 21.82
N LEU A 156 6.51 15.74 20.53
CA LEU A 156 7.36 14.66 20.05
C LEU A 156 8.55 15.25 19.30
N GLU A 157 9.75 14.87 19.68
CA GLU A 157 10.98 15.19 18.98
C GLU A 157 11.54 13.97 18.27
N VAL A 158 11.93 14.13 16.99
CA VAL A 158 12.51 13.07 16.15
C VAL A 158 13.81 13.58 15.57
N THR A 159 14.90 12.81 15.72
CA THR A 159 16.22 13.12 15.17
C THR A 159 16.59 12.12 14.07
N LEU A 160 16.99 12.65 12.92
CA LEU A 160 17.39 11.88 11.74
C LEU A 160 18.93 11.78 11.62
N VAL A 161 19.40 10.73 10.96
CA VAL A 161 20.83 10.53 10.65
C VAL A 161 21.35 11.56 9.64
N GLY A 162 20.48 12.07 8.79
CA GLY A 162 20.76 13.09 7.77
C GLY A 162 19.50 13.82 7.36
N PRO A 163 19.60 14.92 6.59
CA PRO A 163 18.44 15.60 6.03
C PRO A 163 17.73 14.66 5.05
N THR A 164 16.46 14.33 5.35
CA THR A 164 15.67 13.38 4.59
C THR A 164 14.45 14.09 4.01
N PRO A 165 14.44 14.42 2.70
CA PRO A 165 13.42 15.27 2.10
C PRO A 165 12.02 14.65 2.09
N TYR A 166 11.93 13.32 2.13
CA TYR A 166 10.68 12.57 2.14
C TYR A 166 10.21 12.17 3.54
N PHE A 167 10.92 12.52 4.61
CA PHE A 167 10.59 12.08 5.97
C PHE A 167 9.15 12.39 6.38
N LEU A 168 8.67 13.61 6.11
CA LEU A 168 7.28 13.97 6.44
C LEU A 168 6.26 13.09 5.69
N ALA A 169 6.56 12.71 4.45
CA ALA A 169 5.68 11.83 3.68
C ALA A 169 5.62 10.40 4.28
N THR A 170 6.72 9.89 4.85
CA THR A 170 6.70 8.58 5.53
C THR A 170 5.76 8.54 6.73
N LEU A 171 5.47 9.69 7.35
CA LEU A 171 4.61 9.80 8.52
C LEU A 171 3.10 9.70 8.21
N THR A 172 2.73 9.59 6.93
CA THR A 172 1.35 9.30 6.51
C THR A 172 1.10 7.80 6.33
N HIS A 173 2.13 6.97 6.43
CA HIS A 173 2.03 5.52 6.25
C HIS A 173 1.67 4.83 7.58
N HIS A 174 0.75 3.85 7.51
CA HIS A 174 0.20 3.15 8.67
C HIS A 174 1.27 2.58 9.61
N ALA A 175 2.40 2.10 9.10
CA ALA A 175 3.49 1.54 9.91
C ALA A 175 4.09 2.54 10.93
N THR A 176 3.90 3.86 10.72
CA THR A 176 4.38 4.92 11.61
C THR A 176 3.31 5.44 12.59
N PHE A 177 2.11 4.86 12.55
CA PHE A 177 0.99 5.34 13.36
C PHE A 177 1.16 4.99 14.84
N PRO A 178 0.54 5.77 15.74
CA PRO A 178 0.60 5.50 17.16
C PRO A 178 -0.21 4.26 17.52
N LEU A 179 0.13 3.63 18.63
CA LEU A 179 -0.64 2.52 19.20
C LEU A 179 -0.90 2.77 20.69
N SER A 180 -2.12 2.49 21.13
CA SER A 180 -2.46 2.51 22.55
C SER A 180 -1.75 1.39 23.29
N ARG A 181 -0.76 1.74 24.12
CA ARG A 181 -0.03 0.76 24.95
C ARG A 181 -1.00 -0.02 25.83
N ALA A 182 -1.92 0.66 26.50
CA ALA A 182 -2.88 0.04 27.42
C ALA A 182 -3.75 -1.00 26.70
N ASN A 183 -4.11 -0.75 25.43
CA ASN A 183 -4.89 -1.67 24.62
C ASN A 183 -4.09 -2.93 24.28
N LEU A 184 -2.85 -2.79 23.82
CA LEU A 184 -1.97 -3.92 23.51
C LEU A 184 -1.65 -4.75 24.75
N GLU A 185 -1.35 -4.12 25.88
CA GLU A 185 -1.07 -4.82 27.15
C GLU A 185 -2.30 -5.60 27.66
N LYS A 186 -3.50 -5.08 27.42
CA LYS A 186 -4.74 -5.73 27.82
C LYS A 186 -5.11 -6.96 26.99
N PHE A 187 -4.94 -6.89 25.68
CA PHE A 187 -5.47 -7.88 24.76
C PHE A 187 -4.40 -8.73 24.04
N GLY A 188 -3.12 -8.39 24.17
CA GLY A 188 -2.03 -9.08 23.44
C GLY A 188 -2.28 -9.06 21.93
N ASP A 189 -2.07 -10.18 21.24
CA ASP A 189 -2.28 -10.27 19.78
C ASP A 189 -3.76 -10.10 19.36
N ASP A 190 -4.71 -10.23 20.30
CA ASP A 190 -6.15 -10.06 20.03
C ASP A 190 -6.59 -8.59 19.97
N TRP A 191 -5.69 -7.63 20.16
CA TRP A 191 -6.01 -6.20 20.11
C TRP A 191 -6.60 -5.75 18.77
N VAL A 192 -6.31 -6.46 17.66
CA VAL A 192 -6.80 -6.18 16.30
C VAL A 192 -8.24 -6.65 16.04
N LYS A 193 -8.90 -7.30 17.02
CA LYS A 193 -10.24 -7.85 16.85
C LYS A 193 -11.33 -6.82 17.09
N PRO A 194 -12.52 -6.98 16.46
CA PRO A 194 -13.70 -6.18 16.79
C PRO A 194 -13.99 -6.20 18.30
N GLY A 195 -14.32 -5.04 18.87
CA GLY A 195 -14.58 -4.87 20.31
C GLY A 195 -13.32 -4.81 21.19
N HIS A 196 -12.15 -5.07 20.63
CA HIS A 196 -10.86 -4.92 21.33
C HIS A 196 -10.08 -3.72 20.81
N MET A 197 -10.07 -3.50 19.49
CA MET A 197 -9.28 -2.44 18.87
C MET A 197 -9.69 -1.05 19.37
N VAL A 198 -8.70 -0.28 19.77
CA VAL A 198 -8.80 1.15 20.06
C VAL A 198 -8.04 1.90 18.98
N SER A 199 -8.71 2.79 18.28
CA SER A 199 -8.20 3.53 17.13
C SER A 199 -8.24 5.05 17.38
N ASN A 200 -7.43 5.82 16.66
CA ASN A 200 -7.40 7.28 16.74
C ASN A 200 -7.82 7.98 15.44
N GLY A 201 -8.21 7.23 14.43
CA GLY A 201 -8.67 7.74 13.13
C GLY A 201 -10.17 8.10 13.13
N ALA A 202 -10.65 8.41 11.93
CA ALA A 202 -12.04 8.81 11.72
C ALA A 202 -13.06 7.69 11.95
N TYR A 203 -12.60 6.44 11.97
CA TYR A 203 -13.44 5.27 12.13
C TYR A 203 -12.90 4.29 13.19
N MET A 204 -13.79 3.42 13.66
CA MET A 204 -13.54 2.32 14.59
C MET A 204 -13.87 1.00 13.91
N LEU A 205 -13.16 -0.07 14.28
CA LEU A 205 -13.47 -1.42 13.82
C LEU A 205 -14.75 -1.92 14.50
N ALA A 206 -15.82 -2.08 13.71
CA ALA A 206 -17.13 -2.53 14.19
C ALA A 206 -17.32 -4.04 14.01
N ASP A 207 -16.89 -4.59 12.86
CA ASP A 207 -17.01 -6.02 12.54
C ASP A 207 -15.93 -6.44 11.55
N ALA A 208 -15.55 -7.72 11.57
CA ALA A 208 -14.64 -8.33 10.62
C ALA A 208 -15.00 -9.80 10.42
N VAL A 209 -15.56 -10.12 9.25
CA VAL A 209 -15.96 -11.47 8.87
C VAL A 209 -15.02 -11.99 7.79
N PRO A 210 -14.20 -13.01 8.08
CA PRO A 210 -13.26 -13.56 7.11
C PRO A 210 -13.92 -13.93 5.78
N GLN A 211 -13.25 -13.64 4.67
CA GLN A 211 -13.71 -13.87 3.30
C GLN A 211 -15.04 -13.16 2.92
N SER A 212 -15.45 -12.20 3.72
CA SER A 212 -16.67 -11.45 3.50
C SER A 212 -16.43 -9.94 3.53
N HIS A 213 -16.18 -9.39 4.71
CA HIS A 213 -16.05 -7.94 4.86
C HIS A 213 -15.35 -7.52 6.15
N VAL A 214 -14.85 -6.27 6.12
CA VAL A 214 -14.50 -5.49 7.31
C VAL A 214 -15.45 -4.29 7.36
N LYS A 215 -16.13 -4.09 8.50
CA LYS A 215 -17.07 -2.99 8.74
C LYS A 215 -16.46 -2.00 9.72
N LEU A 216 -16.46 -0.74 9.34
CA LEU A 216 -16.04 0.36 10.19
C LEU A 216 -17.24 1.23 10.55
N ALA A 217 -17.27 1.75 11.79
CA ALA A 217 -18.24 2.75 12.24
C ALA A 217 -17.52 4.06 12.54
N LYS A 218 -18.18 5.18 12.29
CA LYS A 218 -17.67 6.52 12.59
C LYS A 218 -17.22 6.62 14.04
N ASN A 219 -16.02 7.18 14.25
CA ASN A 219 -15.48 7.43 15.58
C ASN A 219 -15.95 8.79 16.11
N PRO A 220 -16.81 8.84 17.16
CA PRO A 220 -17.30 10.10 17.72
C PRO A 220 -16.21 10.89 18.46
N GLU A 221 -15.12 10.25 18.91
CA GLU A 221 -14.01 10.86 19.62
C GLU A 221 -12.93 11.44 18.67
N PHE A 222 -13.05 11.21 17.34
CA PHE A 222 -12.13 11.79 16.36
C PHE A 222 -12.21 13.32 16.38
N HIS A 223 -11.05 13.99 16.40
CA HIS A 223 -10.98 15.46 16.53
C HIS A 223 -11.81 16.24 15.48
N ALA A 224 -12.00 15.68 14.28
CA ALA A 224 -12.80 16.24 13.21
C ALA A 224 -14.10 15.43 12.94
N ALA A 225 -14.65 14.74 13.95
CA ALA A 225 -15.84 13.89 13.79
C ALA A 225 -17.05 14.62 13.17
N ALA A 226 -17.22 15.92 13.43
CA ALA A 226 -18.31 16.73 12.85
C ALA A 226 -18.21 16.83 11.31
N ASP A 227 -17.01 16.74 10.74
CA ASP A 227 -16.76 16.85 9.31
C ASP A 227 -16.92 15.50 8.57
N VAL A 228 -16.82 14.38 9.27
CA VAL A 228 -17.03 13.03 8.72
C VAL A 228 -18.50 12.83 8.40
N LYS A 229 -18.82 12.55 7.12
CA LYS A 229 -20.21 12.46 6.61
C LYS A 229 -20.71 11.03 6.44
N ILE A 230 -19.84 10.06 6.43
CA ILE A 230 -20.15 8.64 6.30
C ILE A 230 -20.18 8.02 7.68
N ASP A 231 -21.28 7.38 8.05
CA ASP A 231 -21.47 6.76 9.36
C ASP A 231 -20.88 5.35 9.42
N THR A 232 -20.95 4.63 8.29
CA THR A 232 -20.46 3.25 8.16
C THR A 232 -19.70 3.07 6.85
N VAL A 233 -18.53 2.39 6.92
CA VAL A 233 -17.77 1.96 5.74
C VAL A 233 -17.70 0.44 5.72
N ASN A 234 -18.12 -0.18 4.61
CA ASN A 234 -18.01 -1.61 4.38
C ASN A 234 -16.91 -1.87 3.33
N TYR A 235 -15.88 -2.58 3.73
CA TYR A 235 -14.82 -3.09 2.86
C TYR A 235 -15.10 -4.54 2.54
N PHE A 236 -15.53 -4.84 1.30
CA PHE A 236 -15.86 -6.19 0.88
C PHE A 236 -14.67 -6.90 0.25
N VAL A 237 -14.46 -8.17 0.60
CA VAL A 237 -13.52 -9.03 -0.11
C VAL A 237 -14.06 -9.30 -1.51
N THR A 238 -13.28 -8.97 -2.55
CA THR A 238 -13.70 -8.97 -3.96
C THR A 238 -12.58 -9.49 -4.88
N GLU A 239 -12.08 -10.69 -4.60
CA GLU A 239 -11.03 -11.33 -5.43
C GLU A 239 -11.52 -11.66 -6.84
N ASP A 240 -12.83 -11.93 -7.01
CA ASP A 240 -13.48 -12.10 -8.30
C ASP A 240 -13.83 -10.73 -8.90
N VAL A 241 -12.97 -10.23 -9.80
CA VAL A 241 -13.12 -8.90 -10.42
C VAL A 241 -14.35 -8.78 -11.33
N ASP A 242 -14.82 -9.89 -11.92
CA ASP A 242 -16.05 -9.90 -12.72
C ASP A 242 -17.29 -9.86 -11.82
N GLY A 243 -17.29 -10.63 -10.74
CA GLY A 243 -18.32 -10.60 -9.70
C GLY A 243 -18.39 -9.25 -9.01
N GLU A 244 -17.25 -8.61 -8.70
CA GLU A 244 -17.18 -7.26 -8.15
C GLU A 244 -17.85 -6.24 -9.07
N LEU A 245 -17.57 -6.29 -10.38
CA LEU A 245 -18.19 -5.41 -11.36
C LEU A 245 -19.72 -5.62 -11.42
N GLN A 246 -20.22 -6.86 -11.32
CA GLN A 246 -21.66 -7.12 -11.29
C GLN A 246 -22.31 -6.54 -10.02
N ARG A 247 -21.66 -6.64 -8.86
CA ARG A 247 -22.13 -6.03 -7.61
C ARG A 247 -22.21 -4.51 -7.71
N PHE A 248 -21.20 -3.88 -8.35
CA PHE A 248 -21.26 -2.45 -8.64
C PHE A 248 -22.46 -2.09 -9.55
N LYS A 249 -22.65 -2.81 -10.66
CA LYS A 249 -23.78 -2.60 -11.57
C LYS A 249 -25.14 -2.82 -10.89
N ALA A 250 -25.19 -3.70 -9.89
CA ALA A 250 -26.39 -3.92 -9.06
C ALA A 250 -26.61 -2.83 -8.00
N GLY A 251 -25.67 -1.91 -7.82
CA GLY A 251 -25.73 -0.84 -6.81
C GLY A 251 -25.38 -1.30 -5.39
N GLU A 252 -24.75 -2.45 -5.23
CA GLU A 252 -24.27 -2.99 -3.94
C GLU A 252 -22.95 -2.35 -3.51
N LEU A 253 -22.14 -1.87 -4.46
CA LEU A 253 -20.89 -1.19 -4.23
C LEU A 253 -20.96 0.25 -4.75
N ASP A 254 -20.40 1.17 -4.00
CA ASP A 254 -20.21 2.57 -4.39
C ASP A 254 -18.95 2.76 -5.25
N TYR A 255 -17.92 1.90 -5.06
CA TYR A 255 -16.80 1.77 -5.99
C TYR A 255 -16.09 0.42 -5.86
N THR A 256 -15.40 0.03 -6.95
CA THR A 256 -14.68 -1.25 -7.04
C THR A 256 -13.22 -1.10 -6.62
N TYR A 257 -12.59 -2.22 -6.26
CA TYR A 257 -11.13 -2.29 -6.05
C TYR A 257 -10.40 -2.10 -7.38
N THR A 258 -10.82 -2.84 -8.42
CA THR A 258 -10.25 -2.75 -9.77
C THR A 258 -11.30 -3.08 -10.84
N LEU A 259 -10.88 -3.22 -12.10
CA LEU A 259 -11.72 -3.57 -13.23
C LEU A 259 -11.24 -4.87 -13.92
N PRO A 260 -12.17 -5.68 -14.49
CA PRO A 260 -11.77 -6.73 -15.41
C PRO A 260 -11.16 -6.12 -16.67
N ASN A 261 -9.86 -6.36 -16.89
CA ASN A 261 -9.10 -5.71 -17.96
C ASN A 261 -9.79 -5.73 -19.32
N GLN A 262 -10.39 -6.88 -19.71
CA GLN A 262 -11.01 -7.03 -21.04
C GLN A 262 -12.34 -6.30 -21.19
N GLN A 263 -12.98 -5.88 -20.09
CA GLN A 263 -14.21 -5.11 -20.13
C GLN A 263 -13.98 -3.60 -20.16
N ILE A 264 -12.74 -3.13 -19.91
CA ILE A 264 -12.42 -1.70 -19.84
C ILE A 264 -12.82 -0.93 -21.10
N PRO A 265 -12.53 -1.39 -22.35
CA PRO A 265 -12.91 -0.65 -23.54
C PRO A 265 -14.42 -0.52 -23.74
N ASP A 266 -15.21 -1.49 -23.26
CA ASP A 266 -16.67 -1.43 -23.30
C ASP A 266 -17.23 -0.53 -22.20
N LEU A 267 -16.70 -0.64 -20.98
CA LEU A 267 -17.09 0.20 -19.84
C LEU A 267 -16.83 1.69 -20.13
N GLN A 268 -15.70 2.03 -20.76
CA GLN A 268 -15.39 3.41 -21.17
C GLN A 268 -16.41 3.97 -22.18
N LYS A 269 -17.10 3.11 -22.94
CA LYS A 269 -18.16 3.53 -23.89
C LYS A 269 -19.54 3.59 -23.24
N THR A 270 -19.84 2.62 -22.38
CA THR A 270 -21.19 2.41 -21.85
C THR A 270 -21.44 3.06 -20.49
N MET A 271 -20.37 3.28 -19.70
CA MET A 271 -20.42 3.81 -18.33
C MET A 271 -19.29 4.84 -18.10
N ALA A 272 -19.01 5.69 -19.09
CA ALA A 272 -17.87 6.62 -19.10
C ALA A 272 -17.78 7.52 -17.84
N ASP A 273 -18.94 7.97 -17.32
CA ASP A 273 -18.99 8.86 -16.16
C ASP A 273 -18.61 8.15 -14.84
N GLU A 274 -18.64 6.82 -14.81
CA GLU A 274 -18.35 6.00 -13.65
C GLU A 274 -17.01 5.28 -13.74
N VAL A 275 -16.36 5.26 -14.91
CA VAL A 275 -15.01 4.69 -15.09
C VAL A 275 -13.97 5.72 -14.68
N ARG A 276 -13.06 5.32 -13.80
CA ARG A 276 -11.86 6.10 -13.43
C ARG A 276 -10.62 5.30 -13.79
N ILE A 277 -9.75 5.91 -14.62
CA ILE A 277 -8.43 5.38 -14.98
C ILE A 277 -7.46 6.55 -14.89
N VAL A 278 -6.56 6.50 -13.92
CA VAL A 278 -5.65 7.59 -13.60
C VAL A 278 -4.23 7.06 -13.36
N PRO A 279 -3.17 7.87 -13.53
CA PRO A 279 -1.81 7.49 -13.18
C PRO A 279 -1.72 7.03 -11.71
N TYR A 280 -0.91 5.99 -11.47
CA TYR A 280 -0.68 5.41 -10.15
C TYR A 280 0.80 5.09 -9.99
N ILE A 281 1.45 5.59 -8.95
CA ILE A 281 2.88 5.33 -8.74
C ILE A 281 3.10 3.90 -8.27
N GLY A 282 3.24 3.02 -9.25
CA GLY A 282 3.46 1.62 -8.97
C GLY A 282 4.00 0.87 -10.17
N THR A 283 4.67 -0.24 -9.88
CA THR A 283 5.23 -1.12 -10.89
C THR A 283 4.77 -2.55 -10.66
N TYR A 284 4.17 -3.13 -11.69
CA TYR A 284 3.88 -4.55 -11.77
C TYR A 284 5.14 -5.27 -12.24
N TYR A 285 5.60 -6.22 -11.48
CA TYR A 285 6.80 -6.96 -11.81
C TYR A 285 6.73 -8.41 -11.36
N TYR A 286 7.60 -9.20 -11.88
CA TYR A 286 7.87 -10.53 -11.41
C TYR A 286 9.18 -10.54 -10.62
N THR A 287 9.15 -11.11 -9.43
CA THR A 287 10.35 -11.37 -8.63
C THR A 287 10.90 -12.74 -8.94
N VAL A 288 12.22 -12.85 -9.07
CA VAL A 288 12.91 -14.11 -9.32
C VAL A 288 13.53 -14.61 -8.03
N ASN A 289 13.33 -15.88 -7.70
CA ASN A 289 13.86 -16.44 -6.47
C ASN A 289 15.37 -16.74 -6.60
N LEU A 290 16.20 -15.80 -6.13
CA LEU A 290 17.66 -15.90 -6.21
C LEU A 290 18.28 -16.83 -5.14
N THR A 291 17.46 -17.48 -4.31
CA THR A 291 17.96 -18.34 -3.23
C THR A 291 18.41 -19.72 -3.73
N HIS A 292 18.06 -20.09 -4.95
CA HIS A 292 18.40 -21.39 -5.54
C HIS A 292 18.71 -21.32 -7.04
N GLU A 293 19.29 -22.42 -7.55
CA GLU A 293 19.60 -22.58 -8.98
C GLU A 293 18.34 -22.91 -9.79
N PRO A 294 18.30 -22.51 -11.09
CA PRO A 294 19.36 -21.83 -11.83
C PRO A 294 19.38 -20.32 -11.63
N TRP A 295 18.43 -19.79 -10.90
CA TRP A 295 18.19 -18.34 -10.80
C TRP A 295 19.34 -17.60 -10.13
N LYS A 296 19.98 -18.21 -9.14
CA LYS A 296 21.09 -17.60 -8.38
C LYS A 296 22.29 -17.27 -9.28
N SER A 297 22.71 -18.21 -10.11
CA SER A 297 24.00 -18.13 -10.83
C SER A 297 23.90 -17.65 -12.28
N HIS A 298 22.67 -17.48 -12.83
CA HIS A 298 22.46 -17.20 -14.24
C HIS A 298 21.68 -15.90 -14.50
N PRO A 299 22.30 -14.70 -14.32
CA PRO A 299 21.65 -13.43 -14.65
C PRO A 299 21.24 -13.35 -16.13
N GLU A 300 22.04 -13.93 -17.04
CA GLU A 300 21.73 -14.03 -18.47
C GLU A 300 20.44 -14.80 -18.76
N LEU A 301 20.11 -15.82 -17.96
CA LEU A 301 18.84 -16.55 -18.06
C LEU A 301 17.66 -15.69 -17.66
N ARG A 302 17.79 -14.96 -16.55
CA ARG A 302 16.76 -14.04 -16.07
C ARG A 302 16.53 -12.92 -17.08
N HIS A 303 17.60 -12.38 -17.66
CA HIS A 303 17.54 -11.36 -18.70
C HIS A 303 16.84 -11.88 -19.96
N ALA A 304 17.17 -13.09 -20.41
CA ALA A 304 16.51 -13.72 -21.56
C ALA A 304 14.99 -13.82 -21.38
N LEU A 305 14.53 -14.23 -20.19
CA LEU A 305 13.09 -14.28 -19.88
C LEU A 305 12.45 -12.88 -19.89
N SER A 306 13.14 -11.87 -19.36
CA SER A 306 12.67 -10.49 -19.38
C SER A 306 12.50 -9.94 -20.79
N LEU A 307 13.51 -10.10 -21.65
CA LEU A 307 13.51 -9.62 -23.04
C LEU A 307 12.45 -10.31 -23.91
N ALA A 308 12.15 -11.57 -23.62
CA ALA A 308 11.14 -12.33 -24.35
C ALA A 308 9.69 -11.88 -24.06
N ILE A 309 9.46 -11.01 -23.07
CA ILE A 309 8.13 -10.44 -22.80
C ILE A 309 7.90 -9.24 -23.70
N ASP A 310 6.87 -9.32 -24.55
CA ASP A 310 6.40 -8.19 -25.36
C ASP A 310 5.49 -7.29 -24.50
N ARG A 311 6.09 -6.26 -23.94
CA ARG A 311 5.42 -5.34 -23.01
C ARG A 311 4.37 -4.48 -23.72
N ASP A 312 4.55 -4.17 -25.00
CA ASP A 312 3.56 -3.41 -25.77
C ASP A 312 2.28 -4.25 -26.00
N VAL A 313 2.45 -5.55 -26.28
CA VAL A 313 1.33 -6.50 -26.33
C VAL A 313 0.68 -6.64 -24.95
N MET A 314 1.46 -6.68 -23.88
CA MET A 314 0.92 -6.77 -22.52
C MET A 314 0.00 -5.58 -22.22
N VAL A 315 0.47 -4.34 -22.41
CA VAL A 315 -0.35 -3.16 -22.06
C VAL A 315 -1.46 -2.90 -23.09
N GLY A 316 -1.21 -3.13 -24.38
CA GLY A 316 -2.16 -2.81 -25.44
C GLY A 316 -3.22 -3.88 -25.72
N LYS A 317 -2.99 -5.15 -25.32
CA LYS A 317 -3.90 -6.27 -25.63
C LYS A 317 -4.37 -7.06 -24.41
N ILE A 318 -3.56 -7.11 -23.35
CA ILE A 318 -3.89 -7.93 -22.16
C ILE A 318 -4.49 -7.09 -21.05
N THR A 319 -3.85 -5.96 -20.68
CA THR A 319 -4.34 -5.12 -19.58
C THR A 319 -5.31 -4.03 -20.05
N GLN A 320 -5.00 -3.32 -21.13
CA GLN A 320 -5.85 -2.32 -21.77
C GLN A 320 -6.37 -1.18 -20.85
N GLY A 321 -5.70 -0.98 -19.72
CA GLY A 321 -6.10 -0.01 -18.69
C GLY A 321 -5.26 1.27 -18.68
N GLY A 322 -4.58 1.60 -19.78
CA GLY A 322 -3.74 2.81 -19.87
C GLY A 322 -2.36 2.67 -19.24
N GLU A 323 -1.97 1.46 -18.82
CA GLU A 323 -0.64 1.16 -18.30
C GLU A 323 0.43 1.46 -19.34
N LEU A 324 1.66 1.77 -18.87
CA LEU A 324 2.83 1.97 -19.71
C LEU A 324 3.79 0.78 -19.58
N PRO A 325 4.46 0.34 -20.67
CA PRO A 325 5.51 -0.68 -20.60
C PRO A 325 6.61 -0.29 -19.63
N ALA A 326 7.00 -1.19 -18.72
CA ALA A 326 8.05 -0.92 -17.74
C ALA A 326 9.33 -1.69 -18.09
N TYR A 327 10.42 -0.95 -18.24
CA TYR A 327 11.78 -1.46 -18.38
C TYR A 327 12.66 -1.05 -17.19
N THR A 328 12.20 -0.15 -16.34
CA THR A 328 12.79 0.22 -15.05
C THR A 328 11.82 -0.09 -13.92
N PHE A 329 12.30 -0.08 -12.68
CA PHE A 329 11.47 -0.38 -11.51
C PHE A 329 10.82 0.88 -10.93
N VAL A 330 11.57 1.98 -10.84
CA VAL A 330 11.04 3.26 -10.41
C VAL A 330 10.14 3.83 -11.50
N PRO A 331 8.86 4.16 -11.22
CA PRO A 331 7.95 4.71 -12.21
C PRO A 331 8.42 6.07 -12.76
N PRO A 332 8.06 6.41 -14.01
CA PRO A 332 8.38 7.72 -14.58
C PRO A 332 7.65 8.85 -13.83
N GLY A 333 8.29 10.00 -13.76
CA GLY A 333 7.72 11.22 -13.12
C GLY A 333 7.89 11.27 -11.60
N MET A 334 8.61 10.31 -11.00
CA MET A 334 8.94 10.31 -9.58
C MET A 334 9.78 11.55 -9.22
N SER A 335 9.42 12.21 -8.13
CA SER A 335 10.14 13.37 -7.60
C SER A 335 11.58 13.01 -7.22
N ASN A 336 12.50 13.99 -7.35
CA ASN A 336 13.90 13.84 -6.94
C ASN A 336 14.63 12.64 -7.56
N PHE A 337 14.26 12.22 -8.78
CA PHE A 337 14.87 11.09 -9.47
C PHE A 337 15.47 11.51 -10.82
N ALA A 338 16.72 11.13 -11.06
CA ALA A 338 17.36 11.29 -12.36
C ALA A 338 16.94 10.12 -13.27
N ALA A 339 15.74 10.21 -13.83
CA ALA A 339 15.20 9.17 -14.70
C ALA A 339 16.18 8.82 -15.84
N TRP A 340 16.28 7.54 -16.14
CA TRP A 340 17.13 6.98 -17.19
C TRP A 340 16.35 5.98 -18.03
N THR A 341 16.85 5.67 -19.20
CA THR A 341 16.19 4.75 -20.12
C THR A 341 17.16 3.63 -20.47
N PRO A 342 16.85 2.36 -20.12
CA PRO A 342 17.68 1.24 -20.51
C PRO A 342 17.61 1.01 -22.03
N LYS A 343 18.67 0.39 -22.59
CA LYS A 343 18.81 0.09 -24.01
C LYS A 343 17.57 -0.62 -24.58
N GLU A 344 17.05 -1.57 -23.84
CA GLU A 344 15.95 -2.45 -24.23
C GLU A 344 14.63 -1.67 -24.48
N ALA A 345 14.45 -0.54 -23.82
CA ALA A 345 13.26 0.31 -24.04
C ALA A 345 13.25 0.97 -25.42
N GLY A 346 14.43 1.20 -26.02
CA GLY A 346 14.57 1.77 -27.36
C GLY A 346 14.59 0.72 -28.49
N GLU A 347 14.58 -0.56 -28.16
CA GLU A 347 14.67 -1.65 -29.13
C GLU A 347 13.29 -2.14 -29.58
N THR A 348 13.23 -2.66 -30.80
CA THR A 348 12.05 -3.40 -31.27
C THR A 348 11.95 -4.76 -30.57
N GLN A 349 10.75 -5.33 -30.47
CA GLN A 349 10.60 -6.67 -29.89
C GLN A 349 11.41 -7.73 -30.63
N ALA A 350 11.57 -7.62 -31.96
CA ALA A 350 12.38 -8.54 -32.71
C ALA A 350 13.87 -8.51 -32.32
N GLN A 351 14.41 -7.34 -31.99
CA GLN A 351 15.79 -7.20 -31.48
C GLN A 351 15.91 -7.83 -30.09
N ARG A 352 14.98 -7.52 -29.17
CA ARG A 352 14.94 -8.15 -27.86
C ARG A 352 14.80 -9.67 -27.93
N ASP A 353 13.97 -10.20 -28.84
CA ASP A 353 13.81 -11.64 -29.03
C ASP A 353 15.09 -12.34 -29.56
N ALA A 354 15.85 -11.65 -30.39
CA ALA A 354 17.15 -12.17 -30.87
C ALA A 354 18.17 -12.24 -29.74
N GLU A 355 18.33 -11.16 -28.97
CA GLU A 355 19.20 -11.12 -27.80
C GLU A 355 18.77 -12.13 -26.72
N ALA A 356 17.45 -12.27 -26.48
CA ALA A 356 16.91 -13.26 -25.54
C ALA A 356 17.35 -14.70 -25.90
N LYS A 357 17.32 -15.08 -27.19
CA LYS A 357 17.76 -16.40 -27.64
C LYS A 357 19.25 -16.60 -27.42
N GLU A 358 20.08 -15.59 -27.69
CA GLU A 358 21.53 -15.67 -27.46
C GLU A 358 21.85 -15.85 -25.97
N LEU A 359 21.22 -15.08 -25.10
CA LEU A 359 21.40 -15.16 -23.65
C LEU A 359 20.89 -16.50 -23.09
N PHE A 360 19.77 -17.00 -23.59
CA PHE A 360 19.20 -18.29 -23.21
C PHE A 360 20.15 -19.46 -23.56
N ALA A 361 20.69 -19.42 -24.76
CA ALA A 361 21.71 -20.41 -25.21
C ALA A 361 23.00 -20.28 -24.39
N LYS A 362 23.47 -19.07 -24.10
CA LYS A 362 24.64 -18.81 -23.24
C LYS A 362 24.46 -19.38 -21.83
N ALA A 363 23.25 -19.33 -21.27
CA ALA A 363 22.90 -19.97 -20.01
C ALA A 363 22.82 -21.50 -20.08
N GLY A 364 23.08 -22.08 -21.30
CA GLY A 364 23.09 -23.52 -21.50
C GLY A 364 21.72 -24.16 -21.67
N TYR A 365 20.71 -23.39 -22.04
CA TYR A 365 19.34 -23.87 -22.30
C TYR A 365 19.01 -23.81 -23.80
N GLY A 366 18.09 -24.65 -24.24
CA GLY A 366 17.66 -24.76 -25.62
C GLY A 366 16.89 -26.06 -25.84
N PRO A 367 16.70 -26.49 -27.11
CA PRO A 367 15.93 -27.70 -27.43
C PRO A 367 16.45 -28.98 -26.76
N ASP A 368 17.77 -29.10 -26.58
CA ASP A 368 18.40 -30.27 -25.96
C ASP A 368 18.38 -30.22 -24.42
N LYS A 369 18.18 -29.03 -23.84
CA LYS A 369 18.03 -28.80 -22.40
C LYS A 369 16.91 -27.79 -22.16
N PRO A 370 15.65 -28.23 -22.24
CA PRO A 370 14.52 -27.33 -22.08
C PRO A 370 14.43 -26.80 -20.63
N LEU A 371 13.92 -25.56 -20.47
CA LEU A 371 13.63 -24.95 -19.18
C LEU A 371 12.15 -25.08 -18.88
N SER A 372 11.82 -25.41 -17.63
CA SER A 372 10.47 -25.30 -17.09
C SER A 372 10.48 -24.26 -15.96
N VAL A 373 9.51 -23.36 -15.97
CA VAL A 373 9.38 -22.25 -15.00
C VAL A 373 8.01 -22.29 -14.36
N GLU A 374 7.96 -22.15 -13.05
CA GLU A 374 6.70 -21.93 -12.33
C GLU A 374 6.48 -20.43 -12.08
N ILE A 375 5.29 -19.94 -12.43
CA ILE A 375 4.83 -18.60 -12.03
C ILE A 375 3.78 -18.76 -10.94
N SER A 376 4.10 -18.28 -9.72
CA SER A 376 3.14 -18.16 -8.62
C SER A 376 2.48 -16.77 -8.65
N TYR A 377 1.16 -16.71 -8.48
CA TYR A 377 0.41 -15.45 -8.45
C TYR A 377 -0.77 -15.53 -7.48
N ASN A 378 -1.16 -14.38 -6.90
CA ASN A 378 -2.34 -14.32 -6.05
C ASN A 378 -3.63 -14.36 -6.89
N THR A 379 -4.69 -14.91 -6.30
CA THR A 379 -6.01 -15.08 -6.94
C THR A 379 -6.50 -13.79 -7.57
N SER A 380 -6.57 -13.77 -8.89
CA SER A 380 -7.15 -12.72 -9.73
C SER A 380 -7.16 -13.18 -11.19
N GLU A 381 -8.27 -13.05 -11.87
CA GLU A 381 -8.35 -13.36 -13.31
C GLU A 381 -7.45 -12.45 -14.15
N ASN A 382 -7.24 -11.20 -13.75
CA ASN A 382 -6.28 -10.31 -14.42
C ASN A 382 -4.85 -10.84 -14.31
N HIS A 383 -4.41 -11.28 -13.12
CA HIS A 383 -3.07 -11.85 -12.94
C HIS A 383 -2.88 -13.17 -13.69
N LYS A 384 -3.90 -14.01 -13.69
CA LYS A 384 -3.91 -15.26 -14.47
C LYS A 384 -3.73 -15.01 -15.96
N LYS A 385 -4.48 -14.07 -16.55
CA LYS A 385 -4.36 -13.70 -17.97
C LYS A 385 -2.98 -13.19 -18.32
N ILE A 386 -2.37 -12.38 -17.46
CA ILE A 386 -0.99 -11.88 -17.61
C ILE A 386 0.00 -13.07 -17.60
N ALA A 387 -0.10 -13.95 -16.61
CA ALA A 387 0.78 -15.11 -16.49
C ALA A 387 0.65 -16.08 -17.67
N VAL A 388 -0.56 -16.33 -18.14
CA VAL A 388 -0.83 -17.13 -19.36
C VAL A 388 -0.17 -16.51 -20.59
N ALA A 389 -0.32 -15.19 -20.79
CA ALA A 389 0.25 -14.47 -21.93
C ALA A 389 1.79 -14.53 -21.90
N ILE A 390 2.42 -14.30 -20.74
CA ILE A 390 3.87 -14.38 -20.57
C ILE A 390 4.37 -15.79 -20.82
N GLY A 391 3.71 -16.82 -20.26
CA GLY A 391 4.06 -18.22 -20.52
C GLY A 391 3.97 -18.59 -22.00
N ALA A 392 2.97 -18.09 -22.73
CA ALA A 392 2.85 -18.29 -24.17
C ALA A 392 3.99 -17.60 -24.95
N MET A 393 4.39 -16.39 -24.56
CA MET A 393 5.55 -15.69 -25.16
C MET A 393 6.84 -16.46 -24.92
N TRP A 394 7.10 -16.93 -23.72
CA TRP A 394 8.27 -17.73 -23.37
C TRP A 394 8.31 -19.06 -24.13
N LYS A 395 7.15 -19.73 -24.25
CA LYS A 395 7.06 -20.97 -25.06
C LYS A 395 7.35 -20.72 -26.51
N GLN A 396 6.75 -19.68 -27.10
CA GLN A 396 6.91 -19.38 -28.54
C GLN A 396 8.36 -18.97 -28.90
N LYS A 397 8.98 -18.15 -28.02
CA LYS A 397 10.26 -17.50 -28.35
C LYS A 397 11.48 -18.30 -27.91
N LEU A 398 11.40 -18.97 -26.76
CA LEU A 398 12.51 -19.66 -26.09
C LEU A 398 12.27 -21.16 -25.89
N GLY A 399 11.05 -21.67 -26.16
CA GLY A 399 10.71 -23.06 -25.92
C GLY A 399 10.47 -23.40 -24.42
N VAL A 400 10.37 -22.41 -23.55
CA VAL A 400 10.18 -22.58 -22.09
C VAL A 400 8.77 -23.08 -21.78
N ASP A 401 8.67 -24.13 -20.99
CA ASP A 401 7.41 -24.61 -20.43
C ASP A 401 7.07 -23.88 -19.13
N THR A 402 5.83 -23.41 -19.00
CA THR A 402 5.41 -22.64 -17.85
C THR A 402 4.28 -23.34 -17.11
N THR A 403 4.42 -23.52 -15.81
CA THR A 403 3.35 -23.94 -14.89
C THR A 403 2.86 -22.73 -14.10
N LEU A 404 1.57 -22.72 -13.76
CA LEU A 404 0.93 -21.62 -13.06
C LEU A 404 0.40 -22.09 -11.72
N THR A 405 0.82 -21.44 -10.62
CA THR A 405 0.38 -21.73 -9.26
C THR A 405 -0.43 -20.55 -8.74
N ASN A 406 -1.74 -20.78 -8.54
CA ASN A 406 -2.65 -19.79 -7.93
C ASN A 406 -2.64 -19.95 -6.41
N LEU A 407 -2.45 -18.86 -5.68
CA LEU A 407 -2.47 -18.80 -4.22
C LEU A 407 -3.46 -17.73 -3.76
N GLU A 408 -4.08 -17.94 -2.62
CA GLU A 408 -4.85 -16.90 -1.94
C GLU A 408 -3.90 -15.74 -1.51
N TRP A 409 -4.43 -14.52 -1.35
CA TRP A 409 -3.62 -13.30 -1.10
C TRP A 409 -2.62 -13.45 0.04
N GLY A 410 -3.07 -13.78 1.26
CA GLY A 410 -2.20 -13.92 2.43
C GLY A 410 -1.16 -15.02 2.27
N THR A 411 -1.55 -16.14 1.64
CA THR A 411 -0.64 -17.24 1.31
C THR A 411 0.46 -16.81 0.34
N MET A 412 0.09 -16.03 -0.71
CA MET A 412 1.07 -15.48 -1.66
C MET A 412 2.03 -14.51 -0.99
N GLN A 413 1.52 -13.60 -0.13
CA GLN A 413 2.36 -12.66 0.61
C GLN A 413 3.35 -13.40 1.54
N SER A 414 2.88 -14.43 2.25
CA SER A 414 3.75 -15.27 3.09
C SER A 414 4.83 -15.98 2.25
N ALA A 415 4.45 -16.57 1.11
CA ALA A 415 5.40 -17.25 0.23
C ALA A 415 6.49 -16.29 -0.32
N LEU A 416 6.10 -15.06 -0.68
CA LEU A 416 7.06 -14.04 -1.13
C LEU A 416 8.04 -13.65 -0.02
N ARG A 417 7.54 -13.31 1.17
CA ARG A 417 8.37 -12.92 2.32
C ARG A 417 9.36 -14.02 2.72
N LYS A 418 8.89 -15.27 2.76
CA LYS A 418 9.72 -16.43 3.12
C LYS A 418 10.55 -16.98 1.97
N LYS A 419 10.36 -16.47 0.74
CA LYS A 419 11.00 -16.97 -0.48
C LYS A 419 10.66 -18.45 -0.76
N GLU A 420 9.41 -18.84 -0.42
CA GLU A 420 8.89 -20.21 -0.60
C GLU A 420 8.17 -20.41 -1.95
N TYR A 421 8.08 -19.36 -2.80
CA TYR A 421 7.68 -19.53 -4.20
C TYR A 421 8.82 -20.17 -4.99
N LYS A 422 8.48 -21.03 -5.96
CA LYS A 422 9.49 -21.90 -6.58
C LYS A 422 10.47 -21.12 -7.47
N ASP A 423 10.00 -20.49 -8.53
CA ASP A 423 10.88 -19.86 -9.54
C ASP A 423 10.62 -18.36 -9.63
N ILE A 424 9.41 -18.00 -10.01
CA ILE A 424 8.98 -16.63 -10.25
C ILE A 424 7.69 -16.34 -9.49
N GLY A 425 7.69 -15.26 -8.72
CA GLY A 425 6.54 -14.77 -8.00
C GLY A 425 5.97 -13.50 -8.65
N ARG A 426 4.66 -13.48 -8.91
CA ARG A 426 3.98 -12.23 -9.27
C ARG A 426 3.94 -11.32 -8.06
N THR A 427 4.32 -10.08 -8.25
CA THR A 427 4.15 -9.05 -7.23
C THR A 427 4.00 -7.67 -7.86
N SER A 428 3.88 -6.67 -7.04
CA SER A 428 3.86 -5.25 -7.42
C SER A 428 4.42 -4.43 -6.27
N TRP A 429 4.88 -3.25 -6.58
CA TRP A 429 5.08 -2.23 -5.58
C TRP A 429 4.30 -0.99 -5.94
N ILE A 430 3.50 -0.53 -5.01
CA ILE A 430 2.81 0.75 -5.09
C ILE A 430 3.53 1.68 -4.15
N GLY A 431 3.86 2.88 -4.62
CA GLY A 431 4.60 3.84 -3.82
C GLY A 431 3.80 4.33 -2.62
N ASP A 432 4.40 4.25 -1.43
CA ASP A 432 3.82 4.79 -0.19
C ASP A 432 3.97 6.32 -0.12
N PHE A 433 4.99 6.83 -0.83
CA PHE A 433 5.29 8.25 -0.97
C PHE A 433 6.09 8.52 -2.26
N ASP A 434 6.04 9.78 -2.74
CA ASP A 434 6.67 10.20 -3.99
C ASP A 434 8.18 10.49 -3.80
N ASP A 435 8.96 9.41 -3.67
CA ASP A 435 10.43 9.43 -3.68
C ASP A 435 10.96 8.05 -4.14
N PRO A 436 12.00 8.00 -4.98
CA PRO A 436 12.53 6.73 -5.52
C PRO A 436 13.07 5.79 -4.46
N SER A 437 13.48 6.27 -3.29
CA SER A 437 13.91 5.40 -2.19
C SER A 437 12.81 4.44 -1.75
N ASN A 438 11.52 4.82 -1.88
CA ASN A 438 10.39 3.95 -1.57
C ASN A 438 10.39 2.65 -2.40
N PHE A 439 10.90 2.70 -3.60
CA PHE A 439 11.06 1.55 -4.50
C PHE A 439 12.39 0.82 -4.24
N LEU A 440 13.48 1.57 -4.13
CA LEU A 440 14.82 0.99 -4.11
C LEU A 440 15.21 0.41 -2.74
N ASP A 441 14.68 0.92 -1.64
CA ASP A 441 14.97 0.38 -0.31
C ASP A 441 14.50 -1.09 -0.14
N LEU A 442 13.55 -1.56 -0.95
CA LEU A 442 13.09 -2.95 -0.96
C LEU A 442 14.21 -3.97 -1.24
N PHE A 443 15.25 -3.56 -1.97
CA PHE A 443 16.30 -4.47 -2.44
C PHE A 443 17.62 -4.32 -1.68
N ARG A 444 17.64 -3.51 -0.63
CA ARG A 444 18.77 -3.52 0.31
C ARG A 444 18.94 -4.91 0.91
N SER A 445 20.16 -5.36 1.11
CA SER A 445 20.43 -6.62 1.80
C SER A 445 19.83 -6.66 3.22
N THR A 446 19.55 -5.48 3.79
CA THR A 446 18.96 -5.29 5.11
C THR A 446 17.45 -5.00 5.09
N ALA A 447 16.78 -5.03 3.94
CA ALA A 447 15.34 -4.77 3.84
C ALA A 447 14.46 -5.89 4.46
N GLY A 448 15.07 -7.03 4.80
CA GLY A 448 14.38 -8.12 5.49
C GLY A 448 13.40 -8.85 4.56
N GLU A 449 12.16 -9.00 5.02
CA GLU A 449 11.14 -9.79 4.33
C GLU A 449 10.67 -9.16 3.01
N GLN A 450 10.77 -7.84 2.85
CA GLN A 450 10.37 -7.15 1.61
C GLN A 450 11.34 -7.39 0.44
N ASN A 451 12.56 -7.83 0.72
CA ASN A 451 13.48 -8.26 -0.32
C ASN A 451 13.08 -9.66 -0.84
N TYR A 452 12.00 -9.69 -1.61
CA TYR A 452 11.41 -10.94 -2.11
C TYR A 452 12.36 -11.79 -2.95
N PRO A 453 13.21 -11.22 -3.86
CA PRO A 453 14.16 -12.04 -4.61
C PRO A 453 15.29 -12.61 -3.75
N GLY A 454 15.54 -12.09 -2.55
CA GLY A 454 16.74 -12.41 -1.78
C GLY A 454 18.01 -11.79 -2.38
N TYR A 455 17.86 -10.61 -2.99
CA TYR A 455 18.99 -9.88 -3.58
C TYR A 455 19.95 -9.37 -2.52
N ALA A 456 21.25 -9.47 -2.79
CA ALA A 456 22.29 -8.95 -1.88
C ALA A 456 23.48 -8.45 -2.71
N SER A 457 23.73 -7.15 -2.66
CA SER A 457 24.85 -6.50 -3.36
C SER A 457 25.43 -5.40 -2.46
N PRO A 458 26.68 -5.57 -1.99
CA PRO A 458 27.36 -4.55 -1.20
C PRO A 458 27.51 -3.20 -1.91
N ASP A 459 27.69 -3.22 -3.23
CA ASP A 459 27.81 -2.00 -4.04
C ASP A 459 26.46 -1.27 -4.15
N TYR A 460 25.35 -2.02 -4.26
CA TYR A 460 24.00 -1.46 -4.18
C TYR A 460 23.74 -0.81 -2.82
N ASP A 461 24.00 -1.54 -1.74
CA ASP A 461 23.79 -1.03 -0.38
C ASP A 461 24.62 0.24 -0.12
N LYS A 462 25.86 0.29 -0.63
CA LYS A 462 26.71 1.48 -0.51
C LYS A 462 26.12 2.70 -1.23
N LEU A 463 25.56 2.53 -2.43
CA LEU A 463 24.90 3.60 -3.16
C LEU A 463 23.66 4.10 -2.39
N MET A 464 22.86 3.17 -1.89
CA MET A 464 21.68 3.49 -1.11
C MET A 464 22.03 4.22 0.21
N ASP A 465 23.08 3.79 0.92
CA ASP A 465 23.56 4.47 2.13
C ASP A 465 24.08 5.89 1.83
N ALA A 466 24.77 6.08 0.71
CA ALA A 466 25.20 7.40 0.26
C ALA A 466 24.01 8.32 -0.04
N ALA A 467 22.96 7.80 -0.65
CA ALA A 467 21.76 8.58 -0.96
C ALA A 467 20.99 9.04 0.28
N VAL A 468 21.03 8.30 1.40
CA VAL A 468 20.36 8.70 2.66
C VAL A 468 20.93 9.99 3.24
N VAL A 469 22.24 10.21 3.11
CA VAL A 469 22.93 11.35 3.73
C VAL A 469 23.21 12.51 2.76
N GLU A 470 22.88 12.36 1.48
CA GLU A 470 23.11 13.40 0.46
C GLU A 470 22.01 14.47 0.52
N ALA A 471 22.40 15.70 0.85
CA ALA A 471 21.50 16.84 0.95
C ALA A 471 21.17 17.48 -0.40
N ASP A 472 22.05 17.36 -1.40
CA ASP A 472 21.79 17.83 -2.75
C ASP A 472 20.85 16.86 -3.48
N LEU A 473 19.60 17.27 -3.69
CA LEU A 473 18.58 16.42 -4.28
C LEU A 473 18.93 15.92 -5.69
N ALA A 474 19.65 16.72 -6.48
CA ALA A 474 20.07 16.32 -7.83
C ALA A 474 21.13 15.22 -7.78
N LYS A 475 22.15 15.36 -6.91
CA LYS A 475 23.16 14.33 -6.70
C LYS A 475 22.56 13.08 -6.08
N ARG A 476 21.65 13.25 -5.12
CA ARG A 476 20.89 12.13 -4.53
C ARG A 476 20.14 11.36 -5.60
N GLY A 477 19.40 12.05 -6.47
CA GLY A 477 18.66 11.44 -7.57
C GLY A 477 19.56 10.69 -8.56
N GLN A 478 20.76 11.21 -8.85
CA GLN A 478 21.76 10.52 -9.67
C GLN A 478 22.29 9.24 -8.99
N THR A 479 22.56 9.30 -7.68
CA THR A 479 23.02 8.12 -6.91
C THR A 479 21.96 7.03 -6.87
N LEU A 480 20.68 7.40 -6.68
CA LEU A 480 19.56 6.46 -6.72
C LEU A 480 19.38 5.84 -8.12
N ALA A 481 19.56 6.62 -9.19
CA ALA A 481 19.53 6.10 -10.56
C ALA A 481 20.68 5.11 -10.82
N GLN A 482 21.88 5.36 -10.31
CA GLN A 482 22.99 4.41 -10.39
C GLN A 482 22.69 3.11 -9.62
N ALA A 483 22.06 3.22 -8.45
CA ALA A 483 21.62 2.04 -7.68
C ALA A 483 20.61 1.21 -8.48
N GLU A 484 19.61 1.85 -9.10
CA GLU A 484 18.65 1.14 -9.94
C GLU A 484 19.29 0.47 -11.15
N GLN A 485 20.21 1.15 -11.84
CA GLN A 485 20.95 0.59 -12.97
C GLN A 485 21.72 -0.68 -12.57
N LEU A 486 22.43 -0.63 -11.44
CA LEU A 486 23.15 -1.79 -10.92
C LEU A 486 22.21 -2.96 -10.60
N PHE A 487 21.11 -2.66 -9.89
CA PHE A 487 20.11 -3.66 -9.52
C PHE A 487 19.45 -4.33 -10.74
N LEU A 488 19.07 -3.54 -11.73
CA LEU A 488 18.43 -4.07 -12.94
C LEU A 488 19.42 -4.82 -13.84
N ALA A 489 20.70 -4.47 -13.84
CA ALA A 489 21.73 -5.25 -14.54
C ALA A 489 21.86 -6.68 -13.98
N ASP A 490 21.61 -6.86 -12.68
CA ASP A 490 21.60 -8.18 -12.02
C ASP A 490 20.30 -8.98 -12.27
N GLN A 491 19.28 -8.38 -12.92
CA GLN A 491 18.02 -9.03 -13.30
C GLN A 491 17.33 -9.80 -12.15
N ALA A 492 17.31 -9.23 -10.95
CA ALA A 492 16.65 -9.84 -9.79
C ALA A 492 15.11 -9.80 -9.88
N ILE A 493 14.60 -8.89 -10.70
CA ILE A 493 13.18 -8.73 -11.02
C ILE A 493 12.97 -8.56 -12.52
N ILE A 494 11.73 -8.72 -12.94
CA ILE A 494 11.29 -8.48 -14.33
C ILE A 494 10.16 -7.42 -14.27
N PRO A 495 10.44 -6.13 -14.46
CA PRO A 495 9.42 -5.10 -14.60
C PRO A 495 8.55 -5.37 -15.84
N ILE A 496 7.24 -5.19 -15.75
CA ILE A 496 6.32 -5.51 -16.84
C ILE A 496 5.56 -4.27 -17.29
N TYR A 497 4.91 -3.55 -16.36
CA TYR A 497 4.24 -2.28 -16.66
C TYR A 497 4.16 -1.37 -15.42
N TYR A 498 4.03 -0.07 -15.68
CA TYR A 498 3.68 0.92 -14.65
C TYR A 498 2.17 1.00 -14.55
N TYR A 499 1.69 1.06 -13.31
CA TYR A 499 0.28 1.02 -13.00
C TYR A 499 -0.51 2.26 -13.43
N THR A 500 -1.77 2.02 -13.72
CA THR A 500 -2.86 2.97 -13.54
C THR A 500 -3.79 2.46 -12.44
N SER A 501 -4.33 3.35 -11.63
CA SER A 501 -5.51 3.06 -10.83
C SER A 501 -6.71 2.98 -11.75
N LYS A 502 -7.53 1.93 -11.64
CA LYS A 502 -8.69 1.72 -12.51
C LYS A 502 -9.83 1.09 -11.75
N ARG A 503 -10.99 1.76 -11.76
CA ARG A 503 -12.16 1.32 -11.02
C ARG A 503 -13.46 1.86 -11.58
N MET A 504 -14.57 1.24 -11.19
CA MET A 504 -15.87 1.90 -11.23
C MET A 504 -16.01 2.77 -9.99
N LEU A 505 -16.53 3.96 -10.16
CA LEU A 505 -16.87 4.92 -9.10
C LEU A 505 -18.26 5.48 -9.36
N SER A 506 -19.19 5.20 -8.46
CA SER A 506 -20.56 5.70 -8.56
C SER A 506 -20.59 7.22 -8.56
N THR A 507 -21.38 7.80 -9.44
CA THR A 507 -21.62 9.25 -9.49
C THR A 507 -22.24 9.81 -8.21
N LYS A 508 -22.76 8.94 -7.33
CA LYS A 508 -23.28 9.29 -6.00
C LYS A 508 -22.17 9.60 -4.98
N VAL A 509 -20.96 9.10 -5.19
CA VAL A 509 -19.79 9.41 -4.33
C VAL A 509 -19.30 10.81 -4.67
N LYS A 510 -19.23 11.67 -3.67
CA LYS A 510 -18.70 13.03 -3.79
C LYS A 510 -17.45 13.21 -2.92
N GLY A 511 -16.67 14.24 -3.21
CA GLY A 511 -15.40 14.52 -2.52
C GLY A 511 -14.22 13.71 -3.07
N TRP A 512 -14.45 12.80 -4.02
CA TRP A 512 -13.38 12.06 -4.68
C TRP A 512 -12.45 12.99 -5.45
N GLN A 513 -11.15 12.85 -5.21
CA GLN A 513 -10.10 13.55 -5.94
C GLN A 513 -9.06 12.52 -6.39
N ASP A 514 -8.76 12.49 -7.68
CA ASP A 514 -7.72 11.60 -8.21
C ASP A 514 -6.35 12.03 -7.68
N ASN A 515 -5.55 11.06 -7.25
CA ASN A 515 -4.18 11.29 -6.81
C ASN A 515 -3.29 10.08 -7.14
N VAL A 516 -2.00 10.31 -7.29
CA VAL A 516 -1.04 9.29 -7.75
C VAL A 516 -0.77 8.18 -6.73
N LEU A 517 -1.09 8.40 -5.44
CA LEU A 517 -1.01 7.41 -4.38
C LEU A 517 -2.30 6.59 -4.24
N ASP A 518 -3.37 6.97 -4.95
CA ASP A 518 -4.70 6.34 -4.91
C ASP A 518 -5.28 6.21 -3.48
N ASN A 519 -4.93 7.15 -2.62
CA ASN A 519 -5.43 7.22 -1.25
C ASN A 519 -6.72 8.03 -1.20
N HIS A 520 -7.82 7.36 -0.89
CA HIS A 520 -9.17 7.94 -0.81
C HIS A 520 -9.79 7.62 0.55
N LEU A 521 -9.34 8.35 1.59
CA LEU A 521 -9.84 8.17 2.95
C LEU A 521 -11.33 8.48 2.99
N SER A 522 -12.09 7.59 3.62
CA SER A 522 -13.56 7.70 3.69
C SER A 522 -14.03 8.98 4.38
N ARG A 523 -13.22 9.57 5.26
CA ARG A 523 -13.53 10.84 5.93
C ARG A 523 -13.66 12.06 4.99
N TRP A 524 -13.06 12.00 3.79
CA TRP A 524 -13.15 13.06 2.78
C TRP A 524 -14.33 12.88 1.82
N LEU A 525 -15.01 11.74 1.89
CA LEU A 525 -16.06 11.36 0.98
C LEU A 525 -17.46 11.59 1.58
N THR A 526 -18.46 11.65 0.69
CA THR A 526 -19.88 11.56 1.06
C THR A 526 -20.62 10.80 -0.03
N VAL A 527 -21.77 10.20 0.31
CA VAL A 527 -22.62 9.44 -0.62
C VAL A 527 -24.00 10.09 -0.66
N GLU A 528 -24.43 10.52 -1.85
CA GLU A 528 -25.77 11.05 -2.11
C GLU A 528 -26.69 9.89 -2.53
N ARG A 529 -27.67 9.53 -1.69
CA ARG A 529 -28.62 8.44 -1.94
C ARG A 529 -30.04 8.94 -2.17
#